data_fe7d4d6898951d564eccb8682aec5af8
#
_entry.id   fe7d4d6898951d564eccb8682aec5af8
#
_cell.length_a   1.000
_cell.length_b   1.000
_cell.length_c   1.000
_cell.angle_alpha   90.00
_cell.angle_beta   90.00
_cell.angle_gamma   90.00
#
_symmetry.space_group_name_H-M   'P 1'
#
loop_
_entity.id
_entity.type
_entity.pdbx_description
1 polymer ?
#
loop_
_entity_poly.entity_id
_entity_poly.type
_entity_poly.pdbx_seq_one_letter_code
_entity_poly.pdbx_strand_id
1 'polypeptide(L)'
;LEKEGFKIEKFKETENSVFSKFSRQNTIVSFEAVFKDLGDFITKPFEMSDSTFTTVYTLSPEELLKEKVSAYKKRRKVRDIYDIFFLLNFVEDKKEIKEHLKSLMKDFQKPEDENELKTLIITGAVPSLKDILEGIKRWEK
;
A
#
# COMPACT_ATOMS: atom_id res chain seq x y z
N LEU A 1 -3.80 -20.78 14.12
CA LEU A 1 -3.45 -19.63 14.99
C LEU A 1 -3.68 -19.94 16.46
N GLU A 2 -4.83 -20.52 16.86
CA GLU A 2 -5.06 -20.92 18.26
C GLU A 2 -4.06 -21.97 18.74
N LYS A 3 -3.70 -22.93 17.89
CA LYS A 3 -2.65 -23.93 18.18
C LYS A 3 -1.27 -23.30 18.44
N GLU A 4 -1.04 -22.10 17.90
CA GLU A 4 0.19 -21.32 18.09
C GLU A 4 0.08 -20.35 19.29
N GLY A 5 -0.97 -20.46 20.09
CA GLY A 5 -1.16 -19.64 21.29
C GLY A 5 -1.68 -18.23 21.03
N PHE A 6 -2.26 -17.97 19.85
CA PHE A 6 -2.97 -16.71 19.60
C PHE A 6 -4.41 -16.80 20.08
N LYS A 7 -4.86 -15.74 20.74
CA LYS A 7 -6.26 -15.53 21.12
C LYS A 7 -6.93 -14.62 20.10
N ILE A 8 -8.12 -14.99 19.66
CA ILE A 8 -8.93 -14.17 18.76
C ILE A 8 -9.66 -13.12 19.61
N GLU A 9 -9.29 -11.85 19.42
CA GLU A 9 -9.91 -10.70 20.11
C GLU A 9 -11.11 -10.17 19.32
N LYS A 10 -11.04 -10.25 17.99
CA LYS A 10 -12.12 -9.83 17.11
C LYS A 10 -12.04 -10.59 15.80
N PHE A 11 -13.21 -11.00 15.31
CA PHE A 11 -13.37 -11.57 13.98
C PHE A 11 -14.65 -11.01 13.37
N LYS A 12 -14.55 -10.54 12.13
CA LYS A 12 -15.67 -10.06 11.35
C LYS A 12 -15.47 -10.50 9.90
N GLU A 13 -16.46 -11.18 9.35
CA GLU A 13 -16.50 -11.58 7.95
C GLU A 13 -17.74 -11.01 7.29
N THR A 14 -17.60 -10.58 6.06
CA THR A 14 -18.65 -10.10 5.17
C THR A 14 -18.47 -10.75 3.80
N GLU A 15 -19.41 -10.57 2.89
CA GLU A 15 -19.26 -11.06 1.51
C GLU A 15 -17.97 -10.60 0.83
N ASN A 16 -17.47 -9.41 1.18
CA ASN A 16 -16.37 -8.76 0.46
C ASN A 16 -15.11 -8.56 1.29
N SER A 17 -15.12 -8.95 2.56
CA SER A 17 -13.95 -8.72 3.42
C SER A 17 -13.91 -9.60 4.65
N VAL A 18 -12.71 -9.83 5.15
CA VAL A 18 -12.46 -10.39 6.47
C VAL A 18 -11.58 -9.43 7.27
N PHE A 19 -11.94 -9.21 8.50
CA PHE A 19 -11.14 -8.50 9.49
C PHE A 19 -10.97 -9.36 10.73
N SER A 20 -9.74 -9.50 11.21
CA SER A 20 -9.47 -10.19 12.46
C SER A 20 -8.39 -9.50 13.28
N LYS A 21 -8.50 -9.65 14.59
CA LYS A 21 -7.53 -9.15 15.56
C LYS A 21 -7.15 -10.29 16.48
N PHE A 22 -5.86 -10.54 16.58
CA PHE A 22 -5.29 -11.61 17.38
C PHE A 22 -4.37 -11.00 18.43
N SER A 23 -4.33 -11.61 19.60
CA SER A 23 -3.36 -11.26 20.63
C SER A 23 -2.54 -12.49 21.04
N ARG A 24 -1.28 -12.26 21.33
CA ARG A 24 -0.39 -13.24 21.96
C ARG A 24 0.56 -12.49 22.88
N GLN A 25 0.50 -12.80 24.17
CA GLN A 25 1.22 -12.05 25.20
C GLN A 25 0.89 -10.53 25.11
N ASN A 26 1.89 -9.68 24.90
CA ASN A 26 1.72 -8.22 24.76
C ASN A 26 1.65 -7.75 23.31
N THR A 27 1.58 -8.68 22.34
CA THR A 27 1.55 -8.36 20.91
C THR A 27 0.13 -8.50 20.37
N ILE A 28 -0.32 -7.48 19.65
CA ILE A 28 -1.59 -7.49 18.93
C ILE A 28 -1.28 -7.45 17.44
N VAL A 29 -1.87 -8.39 16.69
CA VAL A 29 -1.77 -8.46 15.23
C VAL A 29 -3.17 -8.29 14.64
N SER A 30 -3.29 -7.40 13.66
CA SER A 30 -4.52 -7.25 12.88
C SER A 30 -4.30 -7.82 11.49
N PHE A 31 -5.29 -8.56 11.02
CA PHE A 31 -5.36 -9.05 9.65
C PHE A 31 -6.61 -8.51 8.99
N GLU A 32 -6.44 -7.93 7.82
CA GLU A 32 -7.54 -7.39 7.01
C GLU A 32 -7.34 -7.84 5.56
N ALA A 33 -8.37 -8.42 4.98
CA ALA A 33 -8.38 -8.79 3.58
C ALA A 33 -9.70 -8.35 2.93
N VAL A 34 -9.63 -7.84 1.72
CA VAL A 34 -10.78 -7.51 0.88
C VAL A 34 -10.80 -8.50 -0.28
N PHE A 35 -11.94 -9.13 -0.49
CA PHE A 35 -12.17 -10.03 -1.61
C PHE A 35 -12.56 -9.20 -2.82
N LYS A 36 -11.68 -9.13 -3.78
CA LYS A 36 -11.87 -8.37 -5.03
C LYS A 36 -11.24 -9.18 -6.16
N ASP A 37 -11.94 -9.26 -7.27
CA ASP A 37 -11.31 -9.74 -8.50
C ASP A 37 -10.34 -8.67 -8.97
N LEU A 38 -9.06 -9.00 -8.96
CA LEU A 38 -7.97 -8.10 -9.30
C LEU A 38 -7.38 -8.40 -10.71
N GLY A 39 -7.95 -9.38 -11.42
CA GLY A 39 -7.41 -9.82 -12.71
C GLY A 39 -6.05 -10.49 -12.56
N ASP A 40 -5.04 -9.95 -13.24
CA ASP A 40 -3.71 -10.56 -13.28
C ASP A 40 -2.91 -10.32 -11.99
N PHE A 41 -2.12 -11.33 -11.65
CA PHE A 41 -1.17 -11.28 -10.54
C PHE A 41 0.23 -11.68 -11.00
N ILE A 42 1.23 -11.25 -10.27
CA ILE A 42 2.61 -11.68 -10.42
C ILE A 42 3.05 -12.48 -9.19
N THR A 43 4.09 -13.27 -9.35
CA THR A 43 4.71 -14.00 -8.24
C THR A 43 6.01 -13.32 -7.85
N LYS A 44 6.25 -13.20 -6.53
CA LYS A 44 7.49 -12.66 -5.97
C LYS A 44 8.01 -13.57 -4.85
N PRO A 45 9.33 -13.74 -4.72
CA PRO A 45 9.90 -14.36 -3.54
C PRO A 45 9.71 -13.43 -2.33
N PHE A 46 9.28 -13.98 -1.22
CA PHE A 46 9.16 -13.29 0.06
C PHE A 46 10.08 -13.97 1.08
N GLU A 47 10.98 -13.20 1.68
CA GLU A 47 11.89 -13.70 2.70
C GLU A 47 11.16 -13.87 4.04
N MET A 48 11.25 -15.07 4.59
CA MET A 48 10.69 -15.42 5.88
C MET A 48 11.66 -15.05 7.01
N SER A 49 11.18 -15.03 8.25
CA SER A 49 12.00 -14.68 9.42
C SER A 49 13.18 -15.64 9.69
N ASP A 50 13.16 -16.82 9.10
CA ASP A 50 14.23 -17.83 9.17
C ASP A 50 15.19 -17.76 7.96
N SER A 51 15.11 -16.68 7.17
CA SER A 51 15.88 -16.45 5.94
C SER A 51 15.57 -17.44 4.80
N THR A 52 14.52 -18.24 4.91
CA THR A 52 13.97 -19.00 3.79
C THR A 52 13.09 -18.13 2.92
N PHE A 53 12.84 -18.55 1.67
CA PHE A 53 11.96 -17.83 0.75
C PHE A 53 10.70 -18.64 0.47
N THR A 54 9.57 -17.96 0.46
CA THR A 54 8.31 -18.48 -0.05
C THR A 54 7.83 -17.65 -1.25
N THR A 55 7.06 -18.26 -2.14
CA THR A 55 6.47 -17.54 -3.26
C THR A 55 5.14 -16.93 -2.82
N VAL A 56 5.00 -15.62 -3.01
CA VAL A 56 3.74 -14.91 -2.76
C VAL A 56 3.16 -14.40 -4.08
N TYR A 57 1.82 -14.40 -4.15
CA TYR A 57 1.08 -13.76 -5.23
C TYR A 57 0.84 -12.30 -4.85
N THR A 58 1.12 -11.39 -5.77
CA THR A 58 0.96 -9.96 -5.57
C THR A 58 0.53 -9.26 -6.84
N LEU A 59 0.06 -8.05 -6.73
CA LEU A 59 -0.20 -7.19 -7.89
C LEU A 59 1.12 -6.68 -8.48
N SER A 60 1.10 -6.32 -9.76
CA SER A 60 2.20 -5.59 -10.38
C SER A 60 2.36 -4.21 -9.73
N PRO A 61 3.54 -3.56 -9.85
CA PRO A 61 3.73 -2.19 -9.39
C PRO A 61 2.70 -1.21 -9.99
N GLU A 62 2.33 -1.41 -11.26
CA GLU A 62 1.35 -0.62 -11.98
C GLU A 62 -0.04 -0.75 -11.34
N GLU A 63 -0.50 -1.97 -11.08
CA GLU A 63 -1.80 -2.22 -10.44
C GLU A 63 -1.82 -1.71 -9.00
N LEU A 64 -0.75 -1.94 -8.23
CA LEU A 64 -0.61 -1.37 -6.87
C LEU A 64 -0.69 0.15 -6.90
N LEU A 65 -0.05 0.80 -7.88
CA LEU A 65 -0.07 2.25 -8.03
C LEU A 65 -1.49 2.75 -8.33
N LYS A 66 -2.23 2.10 -9.22
CA LYS A 66 -3.63 2.45 -9.53
C LYS A 66 -4.52 2.35 -8.27
N GLU A 67 -4.35 1.28 -7.48
CA GLU A 67 -5.07 1.12 -6.21
C GLU A 67 -4.73 2.25 -5.23
N LYS A 68 -3.45 2.66 -5.13
CA LYS A 68 -3.01 3.77 -4.28
C LYS A 68 -3.54 5.13 -4.74
N VAL A 69 -3.61 5.37 -6.05
CA VAL A 69 -4.26 6.57 -6.61
C VAL A 69 -5.75 6.61 -6.22
N SER A 70 -6.46 5.49 -6.36
CA SER A 70 -7.86 5.40 -5.95
C SER A 70 -8.05 5.62 -4.44
N ALA A 71 -7.17 5.03 -3.63
CA ALA A 71 -7.20 5.19 -2.17
C ALA A 71 -6.94 6.65 -1.77
N TYR A 72 -5.93 7.30 -2.37
CA TYR A 72 -5.62 8.71 -2.09
C TYR A 72 -6.80 9.63 -2.41
N LYS A 73 -7.42 9.48 -3.56
CA LYS A 73 -8.59 10.27 -3.94
C LYS A 73 -9.76 10.15 -2.95
N LYS A 74 -9.90 8.98 -2.32
CA LYS A 74 -10.98 8.73 -1.35
C LYS A 74 -10.68 9.26 0.05
N ARG A 75 -9.44 9.12 0.53
CA ARG A 75 -9.13 9.36 1.95
C ARG A 75 -8.01 10.36 2.21
N ARG A 76 -7.32 10.84 1.19
CA ARG A 76 -6.26 11.87 1.24
C ARG A 76 -5.21 11.64 2.33
N LYS A 77 -4.74 10.39 2.47
CA LYS A 77 -3.71 10.04 3.45
C LYS A 77 -2.31 10.19 2.86
N VAL A 78 -1.39 10.82 3.61
CA VAL A 78 -0.01 11.08 3.17
C VAL A 78 0.73 9.79 2.80
N ARG A 79 0.44 8.69 3.47
CA ARG A 79 1.02 7.37 3.14
C ARG A 79 0.68 6.93 1.72
N ASP A 80 -0.54 7.19 1.23
CA ASP A 80 -0.93 6.75 -0.11
C ASP A 80 -0.19 7.53 -1.20
N ILE A 81 0.00 8.85 -1.02
CA ILE A 81 0.78 9.64 -1.99
C ILE A 81 2.27 9.30 -1.93
N TYR A 82 2.79 8.96 -0.76
CA TYR A 82 4.14 8.45 -0.61
C TYR A 82 4.32 7.09 -1.28
N ASP A 83 3.36 6.17 -1.09
CA ASP A 83 3.37 4.85 -1.74
C ASP A 83 3.35 4.98 -3.28
N ILE A 84 2.54 5.91 -3.84
CA ILE A 84 2.55 6.21 -5.27
C ILE A 84 3.95 6.63 -5.71
N PHE A 85 4.55 7.61 -5.04
CA PHE A 85 5.89 8.09 -5.35
C PHE A 85 6.94 6.98 -5.28
N PHE A 86 6.88 6.14 -4.26
CA PHE A 86 7.80 5.01 -4.08
C PHE A 86 7.64 3.95 -5.18
N LEU A 87 6.41 3.59 -5.51
CA LEU A 87 6.08 2.58 -6.54
C LEU A 87 6.56 2.99 -7.92
N LEU A 88 6.67 4.29 -8.23
CA LEU A 88 7.20 4.77 -9.51
C LEU A 88 8.61 4.26 -9.83
N ASN A 89 9.40 3.87 -8.80
CA ASN A 89 10.72 3.30 -9.01
C ASN A 89 10.69 1.85 -9.56
N PHE A 90 9.54 1.20 -9.52
CA PHE A 90 9.35 -0.20 -9.89
C PHE A 90 8.44 -0.37 -11.11
N VAL A 91 7.83 0.71 -11.59
CA VAL A 91 6.97 0.71 -12.77
C VAL A 91 7.81 0.52 -14.03
N GLU A 92 7.44 -0.45 -14.84
CA GLU A 92 8.08 -0.75 -16.13
C GLU A 92 7.31 -0.12 -17.30
N ASP A 93 5.97 -0.21 -17.30
CA ASP A 93 5.13 0.39 -18.32
C ASP A 93 4.52 1.74 -17.89
N LYS A 94 5.17 2.81 -18.35
CA LYS A 94 4.68 4.19 -18.09
C LYS A 94 3.31 4.47 -18.69
N LYS A 95 2.97 3.85 -19.81
CA LYS A 95 1.71 4.14 -20.52
C LYS A 95 0.52 3.72 -19.68
N GLU A 96 0.67 2.62 -18.98
CA GLU A 96 -0.39 2.03 -18.16
C GLU A 96 -0.82 2.94 -16.99
N ILE A 97 0.13 3.68 -16.41
CA ILE A 97 -0.12 4.52 -15.22
C ILE A 97 -0.35 6.00 -15.54
N LYS A 98 0.06 6.45 -16.74
CA LYS A 98 0.09 7.88 -17.10
C LYS A 98 -1.25 8.58 -16.88
N GLU A 99 -2.34 8.00 -17.35
CA GLU A 99 -3.67 8.62 -17.20
C GLU A 99 -4.15 8.64 -15.74
N HIS A 100 -3.76 7.66 -14.93
CA HIS A 100 -4.06 7.64 -13.51
C HIS A 100 -3.32 8.77 -12.77
N LEU A 101 -2.04 9.00 -13.09
CA LEU A 101 -1.24 10.09 -12.52
C LEU A 101 -1.77 11.46 -12.95
N LYS A 102 -2.09 11.65 -14.23
CA LYS A 102 -2.75 12.89 -14.71
C LYS A 102 -4.05 13.16 -13.97
N SER A 103 -4.90 12.15 -13.82
CA SER A 103 -6.15 12.28 -13.09
C SER A 103 -5.95 12.61 -11.62
N LEU A 104 -4.89 12.06 -10.99
CA LEU A 104 -4.50 12.40 -9.62
C LEU A 104 -4.08 13.87 -9.51
N MET A 105 -3.23 14.33 -10.42
CA MET A 105 -2.66 15.68 -10.35
C MET A 105 -3.64 16.77 -10.74
N LYS A 106 -4.57 16.49 -11.66
CA LYS A 106 -5.62 17.44 -12.09
C LYS A 106 -6.50 17.88 -10.91
N ASP A 107 -6.90 16.93 -10.07
CA ASP A 107 -7.81 17.17 -8.95
C ASP A 107 -7.09 17.05 -7.59
N PHE A 108 -5.78 17.30 -7.59
CA PHE A 108 -4.96 17.11 -6.39
C PHE A 108 -5.42 17.99 -5.23
N GLN A 109 -5.69 17.32 -4.12
CA GLN A 109 -5.94 17.99 -2.83
C GLN A 109 -4.84 17.54 -1.86
N LYS A 110 -4.36 18.46 -1.01
CA LYS A 110 -3.35 18.15 0.00
C LYS A 110 -3.80 17.01 0.91
N PRO A 111 -2.86 16.15 1.37
CA PRO A 111 -3.17 15.16 2.39
C PRO A 111 -3.60 15.85 3.69
N GLU A 112 -4.53 15.22 4.41
CA GLU A 112 -5.04 15.75 5.68
C GLU A 112 -4.05 15.56 6.83
N ASP A 113 -3.14 14.60 6.67
CA ASP A 113 -2.19 14.13 7.68
C ASP A 113 -0.73 14.29 7.20
N GLU A 114 -0.41 15.35 6.47
CA GLU A 114 0.93 15.58 5.88
C GLU A 114 2.07 15.41 6.91
N ASN A 115 1.86 15.85 8.14
CA ASN A 115 2.86 15.78 9.20
C ASN A 115 3.15 14.35 9.70
N GLU A 116 2.27 13.39 9.42
CA GLU A 116 2.45 12.00 9.84
C GLU A 116 3.50 11.26 9.00
N LEU A 117 3.92 11.79 7.84
CA LEU A 117 4.90 11.14 6.98
C LEU A 117 6.21 10.80 7.72
N LYS A 118 6.65 11.70 8.61
CA LYS A 118 7.87 11.49 9.41
C LYS A 118 7.77 10.32 10.38
N THR A 119 6.58 9.96 10.81
CA THR A 119 6.36 8.84 11.74
C THR A 119 6.22 7.50 11.00
N LEU A 120 5.92 7.55 9.71
CA LEU A 120 5.76 6.36 8.86
C LEU A 120 7.08 5.85 8.30
N ILE A 121 8.06 6.74 8.11
CA ILE A 121 9.37 6.38 7.54
C ILE A 121 10.35 6.16 8.69
N ILE A 122 10.69 4.90 8.94
CA ILE A 122 11.55 4.49 10.07
C ILE A 122 13.03 4.71 9.73
N THR A 123 13.41 4.54 8.46
CA THR A 123 14.81 4.65 7.99
C THR A 123 14.90 5.42 6.69
N GLY A 124 15.97 6.19 6.51
CA GLY A 124 16.22 6.97 5.31
C GLY A 124 15.73 8.43 5.41
N ALA A 125 15.94 9.17 4.31
CA ALA A 125 15.50 10.56 4.22
C ALA A 125 13.99 10.63 3.96
N VAL A 126 13.29 11.45 4.74
CA VAL A 126 11.86 11.72 4.55
C VAL A 126 11.71 12.81 3.49
N PRO A 127 11.17 12.52 2.29
CA PRO A 127 10.96 13.53 1.28
C PRO A 127 9.89 14.53 1.73
N SER A 128 10.01 15.78 1.29
CA SER A 128 8.91 16.74 1.47
C SER A 128 7.74 16.40 0.53
N LEU A 129 6.53 16.86 0.87
CA LEU A 129 5.37 16.71 -0.04
C LEU A 129 5.66 17.33 -1.41
N LYS A 130 6.43 18.44 -1.45
CA LYS A 130 6.86 19.08 -2.69
C LYS A 130 7.70 18.14 -3.55
N ASP A 131 8.69 17.47 -2.96
CA ASP A 131 9.57 16.55 -3.68
C ASP A 131 8.79 15.34 -4.23
N ILE A 132 7.85 14.82 -3.44
CA ILE A 132 6.93 13.75 -3.84
C ILE A 132 6.14 14.17 -5.08
N LEU A 133 5.50 15.35 -5.04
CA LEU A 133 4.68 15.85 -6.15
C LEU A 133 5.50 16.16 -7.39
N GLU A 134 6.70 16.71 -7.24
CA GLU A 134 7.62 16.93 -8.35
C GLU A 134 8.07 15.61 -8.99
N GLY A 135 8.32 14.59 -8.18
CA GLY A 135 8.60 13.23 -8.64
C GLY A 135 7.46 12.65 -9.48
N ILE A 136 6.23 12.72 -8.98
CA ILE A 136 5.04 12.23 -9.67
C ILE A 136 4.82 12.98 -10.99
N LYS A 137 4.96 14.31 -11.00
CA LYS A 137 4.79 15.15 -12.21
C LYS A 137 5.75 14.81 -13.35
N ARG A 138 6.94 14.29 -13.06
CA ARG A 138 7.88 13.85 -14.11
C ARG A 138 7.36 12.65 -14.90
N TRP A 139 6.46 11.88 -14.32
CA TRP A 139 5.86 10.70 -14.96
C TRP A 139 4.59 11.00 -15.77
N GLU A 140 4.02 12.20 -15.62
CA GLU A 140 2.89 12.64 -16.44
C GLU A 140 3.28 12.96 -17.90
N LYS A 141 4.55 13.29 -18.11
CA LYS A 141 5.10 13.66 -19.42
C LYS A 141 5.41 12.43 -20.26
#